data_e09ea4fe6ab426522cea24d58b5d2c34
#
_entry.id   e09ea4fe6ab426522cea24d58b5d2c34
#
_cell.length_a   1.000
_cell.length_b   1.000
_cell.length_c   1.000
_cell.angle_alpha   90.00
_cell.angle_beta   90.00
_cell.angle_gamma   90.00
#
_symmetry.space_group_name_H-M   'P 1'
#
loop_
_entity.id
_entity.type
_entity.pdbx_description
1 polymer ?
#
loop_
_entity_poly.entity_id
_entity_poly.type
_entity_poly.pdbx_seq_one_letter_code
_entity_poly.pdbx_strand_id
1 'polypeptide(L)'
;MDAKFHPAIAAIKADDLQRLHDLVRADPTLATSRSSRSHPTLLQCLVLDAKSSANKLAMARLLVDAGAELNGPLSACASCDNVEVAELLLDSGAAVNGAGGWSPLEEALYWNSRRMARLLLERGATIHNLRIAAGLGRVDLIEGFFNKDGSLKPEAGTINWPWGDLSVIENSNFGPEGRRQLAARFSSWRNDRQSILNNAFVYACMHGHIDAAQVLLNHGAQIDVIPGGFDYAGTGLHYAALNGHQPMIEFLIEHGASVNIRDEKVGNTAAGWADHAGHDQIRDFLKAAESANS
;
A
#
# COMPACT_ATOMS: atom_id res chain seq x y z
N MET A 1 14.82 2.37 -16.90
CA MET A 1 14.11 1.77 -18.05
C MET A 1 15.08 1.67 -19.20
N ASP A 2 14.93 0.66 -20.04
CA ASP A 2 15.87 0.42 -21.14
C ASP A 2 15.82 1.55 -22.17
N ALA A 3 16.92 1.78 -22.89
CA ALA A 3 17.09 2.94 -23.79
C ALA A 3 15.95 3.12 -24.80
N LYS A 4 15.37 2.00 -25.30
CA LYS A 4 14.26 2.04 -26.27
C LYS A 4 13.01 2.77 -25.75
N PHE A 5 12.79 2.82 -24.43
CA PHE A 5 11.63 3.47 -23.83
C PHE A 5 11.83 4.97 -23.56
N HIS A 6 13.07 5.47 -23.59
CA HIS A 6 13.36 6.85 -23.21
C HIS A 6 12.56 7.89 -24.00
N PRO A 7 12.38 7.77 -25.35
CA PRO A 7 11.58 8.74 -26.11
C PRO A 7 10.11 8.74 -25.70
N ALA A 8 9.53 7.54 -25.44
CA ALA A 8 8.13 7.42 -25.02
C ALA A 8 7.92 7.96 -23.60
N ILE A 9 8.85 7.71 -22.67
CA ILE A 9 8.82 8.29 -21.32
C ILE A 9 8.93 9.81 -21.38
N ALA A 10 9.78 10.34 -22.26
CA ALA A 10 9.89 11.79 -22.44
C ALA A 10 8.57 12.40 -22.96
N ALA A 11 7.89 11.74 -23.89
CA ALA A 11 6.57 12.16 -24.36
C ALA A 11 5.51 12.13 -23.24
N ILE A 12 5.49 11.06 -22.43
CA ILE A 12 4.60 10.95 -21.24
C ILE A 12 4.85 12.10 -20.27
N LYS A 13 6.10 12.38 -19.93
CA LYS A 13 6.46 13.47 -18.99
C LYS A 13 6.16 14.87 -19.53
N ALA A 14 6.22 15.03 -20.86
CA ALA A 14 5.87 16.28 -21.54
C ALA A 14 4.37 16.43 -21.82
N ASP A 15 3.54 15.46 -21.41
CA ASP A 15 2.11 15.40 -21.73
C ASP A 15 1.81 15.44 -23.26
N ASP A 16 2.75 14.94 -24.07
CA ASP A 16 2.68 14.95 -25.53
C ASP A 16 2.05 13.66 -26.06
N LEU A 17 0.71 13.64 -26.12
CA LEU A 17 -0.08 12.52 -26.62
C LEU A 17 0.25 12.19 -28.09
N GLN A 18 0.41 13.23 -28.93
CA GLN A 18 0.70 13.00 -30.38
C GLN A 18 2.06 12.33 -30.56
N ARG A 19 3.07 12.78 -29.81
CA ARG A 19 4.39 12.17 -29.86
C ARG A 19 4.38 10.73 -29.38
N LEU A 20 3.66 10.43 -28.29
CA LEU A 20 3.51 9.07 -27.79
C LEU A 20 2.81 8.18 -28.84
N HIS A 21 1.73 8.67 -29.47
CA HIS A 21 1.02 7.98 -30.52
C HIS A 21 1.94 7.61 -31.71
N ASP A 22 2.74 8.56 -32.17
CA ASP A 22 3.65 8.33 -33.29
C ASP A 22 4.72 7.30 -32.96
N LEU A 23 5.25 7.34 -31.75
CA LEU A 23 6.24 6.37 -31.28
C LEU A 23 5.66 4.95 -31.14
N VAL A 24 4.46 4.80 -30.55
CA VAL A 24 3.80 3.49 -30.42
C VAL A 24 3.38 2.94 -31.77
N ARG A 25 2.95 3.81 -32.69
CA ARG A 25 2.63 3.41 -34.06
C ARG A 25 3.86 2.93 -34.84
N ALA A 26 5.02 3.58 -34.64
CA ALA A 26 6.29 3.19 -35.27
C ALA A 26 6.87 1.90 -34.66
N ASP A 27 6.70 1.69 -33.37
CA ASP A 27 7.13 0.48 -32.65
C ASP A 27 6.06 0.06 -31.63
N PRO A 28 5.07 -0.78 -32.02
CA PRO A 28 4.04 -1.27 -31.12
C PRO A 28 4.59 -2.07 -29.92
N THR A 29 5.82 -2.59 -30.02
CA THR A 29 6.43 -3.33 -28.91
C THR A 29 6.73 -2.44 -27.70
N LEU A 30 6.71 -1.12 -27.85
CA LEU A 30 6.81 -0.17 -26.74
C LEU A 30 5.65 -0.33 -25.72
N ALA A 31 4.44 -0.64 -26.20
CA ALA A 31 3.28 -0.85 -25.33
C ALA A 31 3.33 -2.20 -24.61
N THR A 32 3.82 -3.26 -25.27
CA THR A 32 3.73 -4.65 -24.78
C THR A 32 4.99 -5.15 -24.09
N SER A 33 6.14 -4.52 -24.29
CA SER A 33 7.42 -4.95 -23.73
C SER A 33 7.57 -4.52 -22.26
N ARG A 34 8.35 -5.32 -21.54
CA ARG A 34 8.76 -5.05 -20.17
C ARG A 34 10.24 -4.67 -20.11
N SER A 35 10.57 -3.67 -19.32
CA SER A 35 11.97 -3.34 -19.00
C SER A 35 12.48 -4.18 -17.84
N SER A 36 13.78 -4.12 -17.59
CA SER A 36 14.43 -4.78 -16.45
C SER A 36 14.23 -4.09 -15.10
N ARG A 37 13.42 -3.01 -15.03
CA ARG A 37 13.22 -2.22 -13.81
C ARG A 37 11.93 -2.55 -13.06
N SER A 38 11.80 -2.05 -11.81
CA SER A 38 10.66 -2.27 -10.90
C SER A 38 9.30 -1.85 -11.47
N HIS A 39 9.25 -0.83 -12.34
CA HIS A 39 8.03 -0.43 -13.07
C HIS A 39 8.25 -0.71 -14.55
N PRO A 40 8.06 -1.97 -14.97
CA PRO A 40 8.62 -2.44 -16.22
C PRO A 40 7.89 -2.00 -17.48
N THR A 41 6.63 -1.53 -17.42
CA THR A 41 5.84 -1.17 -18.59
C THR A 41 5.67 0.35 -18.75
N LEU A 42 5.45 0.83 -19.98
CA LEU A 42 5.15 2.25 -20.23
C LEU A 42 3.86 2.68 -19.53
N LEU A 43 2.87 1.80 -19.44
CA LEU A 43 1.60 2.11 -18.79
C LEU A 43 1.78 2.29 -17.27
N GLN A 44 2.64 1.49 -16.61
CA GLN A 44 3.02 1.74 -15.21
C GLN A 44 3.74 3.08 -15.03
N CYS A 45 4.67 3.41 -15.93
CA CYS A 45 5.35 4.71 -15.90
C CYS A 45 4.37 5.88 -16.08
N LEU A 46 3.40 5.75 -17.00
CA LEU A 46 2.35 6.75 -17.19
C LEU A 46 1.55 6.97 -15.90
N VAL A 47 1.15 5.88 -15.23
CA VAL A 47 0.37 5.95 -13.99
C VAL A 47 1.15 6.68 -12.90
N LEU A 48 2.42 6.32 -12.68
CA LEU A 48 3.23 6.76 -11.54
C LEU A 48 3.94 8.10 -11.78
N ASP A 49 4.46 8.33 -12.99
CA ASP A 49 5.33 9.49 -13.28
C ASP A 49 4.57 10.71 -13.80
N ALA A 50 3.45 10.53 -14.49
CA ALA A 50 2.64 11.63 -15.00
C ALA A 50 1.68 12.15 -13.92
N LYS A 51 2.16 12.98 -13.00
CA LYS A 51 1.39 13.45 -11.83
C LYS A 51 0.17 14.30 -12.17
N SER A 52 0.27 15.17 -13.16
CA SER A 52 -0.80 16.12 -13.56
C SER A 52 -0.84 16.23 -15.09
N SER A 53 -1.41 15.23 -15.74
CA SER A 53 -1.47 15.19 -17.19
C SER A 53 -2.93 15.27 -17.65
N ALA A 54 -3.26 16.29 -18.44
CA ALA A 54 -4.57 16.41 -19.07
C ALA A 54 -4.86 15.26 -20.04
N ASN A 55 -3.80 14.68 -20.61
CA ASN A 55 -3.88 13.59 -21.59
C ASN A 55 -3.67 12.20 -20.97
N LYS A 56 -3.51 12.08 -19.63
CA LYS A 56 -3.19 10.80 -18.97
C LYS A 56 -4.14 9.66 -19.39
N LEU A 57 -5.44 9.89 -19.33
CA LEU A 57 -6.43 8.88 -19.70
C LEU A 57 -6.37 8.53 -21.19
N ALA A 58 -6.16 9.52 -22.07
CA ALA A 58 -6.01 9.29 -23.51
C ALA A 58 -4.73 8.50 -23.84
N MET A 59 -3.61 8.82 -23.16
CA MET A 59 -2.36 8.06 -23.27
C MET A 59 -2.52 6.63 -22.73
N ALA A 60 -3.24 6.44 -21.61
CA ALA A 60 -3.53 5.12 -21.07
C ALA A 60 -4.34 4.30 -22.08
N ARG A 61 -5.39 4.87 -22.66
CA ARG A 61 -6.21 4.22 -23.70
C ARG A 61 -5.38 3.83 -24.90
N LEU A 62 -4.53 4.73 -25.39
CA LEU A 62 -3.61 4.44 -26.50
C LEU A 62 -2.74 3.20 -26.22
N LEU A 63 -2.16 3.10 -25.01
CA LEU A 63 -1.32 1.97 -24.62
C LEU A 63 -2.13 0.68 -24.44
N VAL A 64 -3.34 0.77 -23.87
CA VAL A 64 -4.27 -0.37 -23.74
C VAL A 64 -4.69 -0.88 -25.11
N ASP A 65 -5.07 0.00 -26.03
CA ASP A 65 -5.47 -0.36 -27.40
C ASP A 65 -4.30 -0.98 -28.20
N ALA A 66 -3.06 -0.62 -27.87
CA ALA A 66 -1.84 -1.22 -28.39
C ALA A 66 -1.44 -2.53 -27.69
N GLY A 67 -2.28 -3.08 -26.79
CA GLY A 67 -2.10 -4.39 -26.17
C GLY A 67 -1.22 -4.38 -24.92
N ALA A 68 -1.13 -3.27 -24.20
CA ALA A 68 -0.38 -3.20 -22.95
C ALA A 68 -0.91 -4.21 -21.91
N GLU A 69 -0.01 -4.74 -21.08
CA GLU A 69 -0.35 -5.55 -19.91
C GLU A 69 -1.12 -4.67 -18.89
N LEU A 70 -2.19 -5.21 -18.26
CA LEU A 70 -3.15 -4.43 -17.50
C LEU A 70 -3.03 -4.60 -15.98
N ASN A 71 -2.60 -5.78 -15.48
CA ASN A 71 -2.66 -6.09 -14.04
C ASN A 71 -1.61 -5.32 -13.22
N GLY A 72 -0.38 -5.24 -13.70
CA GLY A 72 0.66 -4.44 -13.05
C GLY A 72 0.31 -2.93 -13.01
N PRO A 73 -0.16 -2.32 -14.10
CA PRO A 73 -0.71 -0.97 -14.10
C PRO A 73 -1.91 -0.77 -13.16
N LEU A 74 -2.81 -1.76 -13.00
CA LEU A 74 -3.90 -1.68 -12.03
C LEU A 74 -3.38 -1.59 -10.59
N SER A 75 -2.37 -2.39 -10.25
CA SER A 75 -1.70 -2.28 -8.94
C SER A 75 -1.01 -0.91 -8.76
N ALA A 76 -0.39 -0.39 -9.83
CA ALA A 76 0.18 0.96 -9.79
C ALA A 76 -0.90 2.05 -9.60
N CYS A 77 -2.09 1.91 -10.20
CA CYS A 77 -3.23 2.79 -9.95
C CYS A 77 -3.65 2.72 -8.48
N ALA A 78 -3.65 1.52 -7.89
CA ALA A 78 -4.01 1.31 -6.50
C ALA A 78 -3.04 2.00 -5.54
N SER A 79 -1.74 2.04 -5.84
CA SER A 79 -0.74 2.70 -5.00
C SER A 79 -0.84 4.23 -4.99
N CYS A 80 -1.42 4.85 -6.03
CA CYS A 80 -1.48 6.30 -6.18
C CYS A 80 -2.91 6.88 -6.30
N ASP A 81 -3.92 6.11 -5.93
CA ASP A 81 -5.36 6.47 -5.94
C ASP A 81 -5.88 6.97 -7.30
N ASN A 82 -5.34 6.40 -8.40
CA ASN A 82 -5.70 6.81 -9.78
C ASN A 82 -6.92 6.04 -10.28
N VAL A 83 -8.10 6.48 -9.88
CA VAL A 83 -9.39 5.83 -10.17
C VAL A 83 -9.71 5.85 -11.67
N GLU A 84 -9.44 6.97 -12.35
CA GLU A 84 -9.83 7.17 -13.75
C GLU A 84 -9.13 6.16 -14.71
N VAL A 85 -7.84 5.95 -14.50
CA VAL A 85 -7.10 4.95 -15.28
C VAL A 85 -7.46 3.53 -14.83
N ALA A 86 -7.69 3.31 -13.54
CA ALA A 86 -8.10 2.00 -13.02
C ALA A 86 -9.44 1.54 -13.61
N GLU A 87 -10.43 2.43 -13.75
CA GLU A 87 -11.69 2.13 -14.43
C GLU A 87 -11.46 1.67 -15.86
N LEU A 88 -10.65 2.39 -16.62
CA LEU A 88 -10.27 1.99 -18.00
C LEU A 88 -9.65 0.59 -18.01
N LEU A 89 -8.73 0.30 -17.08
CA LEU A 89 -8.04 -1.00 -17.04
C LEU A 89 -9.02 -2.13 -16.70
N LEU A 90 -9.90 -1.92 -15.70
CA LEU A 90 -10.92 -2.90 -15.31
C LEU A 90 -11.93 -3.15 -16.43
N ASP A 91 -12.39 -2.10 -17.12
CA ASP A 91 -13.28 -2.19 -18.28
C ASP A 91 -12.61 -2.88 -19.48
N SER A 92 -11.27 -2.82 -19.56
CA SER A 92 -10.47 -3.50 -20.57
C SER A 92 -10.06 -4.94 -20.19
N GLY A 93 -10.53 -5.45 -19.04
CA GLY A 93 -10.34 -6.84 -18.62
C GLY A 93 -9.20 -7.08 -17.65
N ALA A 94 -8.67 -6.05 -16.96
CA ALA A 94 -7.75 -6.26 -15.85
C ALA A 94 -8.40 -7.09 -14.75
N ALA A 95 -7.65 -8.03 -14.15
CA ALA A 95 -8.15 -8.86 -13.07
C ALA A 95 -8.27 -8.01 -11.78
N VAL A 96 -9.49 -7.84 -11.28
CA VAL A 96 -9.78 -7.02 -10.09
C VAL A 96 -9.01 -7.47 -8.84
N ASN A 97 -8.75 -8.78 -8.72
CA ASN A 97 -7.95 -9.36 -7.65
C ASN A 97 -6.45 -9.49 -8.00
N GLY A 98 -6.03 -8.98 -9.16
CA GLY A 98 -4.66 -9.13 -9.65
C GLY A 98 -4.34 -10.56 -10.09
N ALA A 99 -3.07 -10.78 -10.46
CA ALA A 99 -2.57 -12.08 -10.93
C ALA A 99 -1.51 -12.70 -9.98
N GLY A 100 -1.28 -12.09 -8.83
CA GLY A 100 -0.23 -12.47 -7.88
C GLY A 100 -0.71 -12.63 -6.44
N GLY A 101 0.24 -12.86 -5.53
CA GLY A 101 -0.04 -13.01 -4.09
C GLY A 101 -0.32 -11.71 -3.33
N TRP A 102 -0.24 -10.56 -4.01
CA TRP A 102 -0.59 -9.23 -3.48
C TRP A 102 -1.64 -8.61 -4.39
N SER A 103 -2.83 -8.38 -3.86
CA SER A 103 -3.96 -7.89 -4.64
C SER A 103 -3.95 -6.35 -4.79
N PRO A 104 -4.59 -5.80 -5.84
CA PRO A 104 -4.80 -4.36 -5.94
C PRO A 104 -5.53 -3.75 -4.73
N LEU A 105 -6.41 -4.51 -4.06
CA LEU A 105 -7.09 -4.05 -2.85
C LEU A 105 -6.11 -3.95 -1.66
N GLU A 106 -5.20 -4.91 -1.50
CA GLU A 106 -4.12 -4.82 -0.50
C GLU A 106 -3.20 -3.63 -0.77
N GLU A 107 -2.86 -3.41 -2.04
CA GLU A 107 -2.06 -2.24 -2.47
C GLU A 107 -2.76 -0.92 -2.12
N ALA A 108 -4.06 -0.81 -2.42
CA ALA A 108 -4.84 0.37 -2.09
C ALA A 108 -4.91 0.63 -0.58
N LEU A 109 -5.09 -0.41 0.23
CA LEU A 109 -5.10 -0.30 1.69
C LEU A 109 -3.71 0.08 2.22
N TYR A 110 -2.65 -0.53 1.70
CA TYR A 110 -1.28 -0.24 2.13
C TYR A 110 -0.91 1.25 1.94
N TRP A 111 -1.33 1.85 0.82
CA TRP A 111 -1.07 3.26 0.49
C TRP A 111 -2.18 4.23 0.93
N ASN A 112 -3.19 3.76 1.67
CA ASN A 112 -4.35 4.54 2.08
C ASN A 112 -5.11 5.18 0.89
N SER A 113 -5.14 4.50 -0.24
CA SER A 113 -5.84 4.89 -1.48
C SER A 113 -7.33 4.57 -1.38
N ARG A 114 -8.08 5.42 -0.68
CA ARG A 114 -9.49 5.16 -0.29
C ARG A 114 -10.45 5.10 -1.46
N ARG A 115 -10.25 5.92 -2.49
CA ARG A 115 -11.09 5.93 -3.69
C ARG A 115 -10.89 4.63 -4.47
N MET A 116 -9.63 4.19 -4.59
CA MET A 116 -9.30 2.91 -5.23
C MET A 116 -9.84 1.71 -4.47
N ALA A 117 -9.70 1.66 -3.14
CA ALA A 117 -10.26 0.58 -2.34
C ALA A 117 -11.78 0.45 -2.56
N ARG A 118 -12.50 1.58 -2.60
CA ARG A 118 -13.95 1.61 -2.91
C ARG A 118 -14.24 1.07 -4.30
N LEU A 119 -13.57 1.60 -5.33
CA LEU A 119 -13.74 1.15 -6.71
C LEU A 119 -13.52 -0.35 -6.85
N LEU A 120 -12.43 -0.87 -6.27
CA LEU A 120 -12.11 -2.30 -6.36
C LEU A 120 -13.19 -3.17 -5.71
N LEU A 121 -13.72 -2.76 -4.55
CA LEU A 121 -14.84 -3.45 -3.90
C LEU A 121 -16.12 -3.41 -4.74
N GLU A 122 -16.47 -2.26 -5.33
CA GLU A 122 -17.60 -2.11 -6.24
C GLU A 122 -17.46 -3.00 -7.50
N ARG A 123 -16.22 -3.25 -7.92
CA ARG A 123 -15.88 -4.13 -9.06
C ARG A 123 -15.68 -5.59 -8.64
N GLY A 124 -15.97 -5.97 -7.40
CA GLY A 124 -15.97 -7.34 -6.91
C GLY A 124 -14.63 -7.85 -6.38
N ALA A 125 -13.75 -6.97 -5.91
CA ALA A 125 -12.54 -7.40 -5.20
C ALA A 125 -12.89 -8.19 -3.95
N THR A 126 -12.16 -9.28 -3.69
CA THR A 126 -12.41 -10.19 -2.58
C THR A 126 -11.66 -9.79 -1.32
N ILE A 127 -12.35 -9.92 -0.17
CA ILE A 127 -11.74 -9.78 1.16
C ILE A 127 -11.27 -11.17 1.60
N HIS A 128 -10.03 -11.53 1.25
CA HIS A 128 -9.53 -12.89 1.35
C HIS A 128 -8.57 -13.14 2.51
N ASN A 129 -8.28 -12.13 3.36
CA ASN A 129 -7.43 -12.28 4.53
C ASN A 129 -7.80 -11.31 5.66
N LEU A 130 -7.20 -11.52 6.84
CA LEU A 130 -7.51 -10.77 8.06
C LEU A 130 -7.11 -9.29 7.96
N ARG A 131 -5.96 -8.95 7.33
CA ARG A 131 -5.53 -7.55 7.21
C ARG A 131 -6.44 -6.72 6.32
N ILE A 132 -6.97 -7.30 5.21
CA ILE A 132 -7.95 -6.61 4.35
C ILE A 132 -9.24 -6.37 5.15
N ALA A 133 -9.74 -7.37 5.86
CA ALA A 133 -10.93 -7.21 6.70
C ALA A 133 -10.73 -6.13 7.77
N ALA A 134 -9.59 -6.12 8.42
CA ALA A 134 -9.21 -5.12 9.42
C ALA A 134 -9.07 -3.70 8.83
N GLY A 135 -8.36 -3.57 7.71
CA GLY A 135 -8.16 -2.29 7.00
C GLY A 135 -9.44 -1.71 6.39
N LEU A 136 -10.47 -2.53 6.22
CA LEU A 136 -11.81 -2.12 5.78
C LEU A 136 -12.82 -1.98 6.92
N GLY A 137 -12.42 -2.23 8.18
CA GLY A 137 -13.32 -2.19 9.33
C GLY A 137 -14.42 -3.27 9.32
N ARG A 138 -14.22 -4.37 8.60
CA ARG A 138 -15.21 -5.45 8.44
C ARG A 138 -15.19 -6.40 9.64
N VAL A 139 -15.67 -5.88 10.78
CA VAL A 139 -15.79 -6.64 12.04
C VAL A 139 -16.55 -7.94 11.85
N ASP A 140 -17.59 -7.92 11.03
CA ASP A 140 -18.40 -9.09 10.65
C ASP A 140 -17.58 -10.22 10.01
N LEU A 141 -16.46 -9.90 9.35
CA LEU A 141 -15.59 -10.90 8.72
C LEU A 141 -14.40 -11.27 9.62
N ILE A 142 -13.93 -10.37 10.49
CA ILE A 142 -12.76 -10.60 11.35
C ILE A 142 -12.91 -11.87 12.16
N GLU A 143 -14.04 -12.05 12.83
CA GLU A 143 -14.33 -13.25 13.64
C GLU A 143 -14.29 -14.54 12.81
N GLY A 144 -14.62 -14.46 11.54
CA GLY A 144 -14.57 -15.58 10.61
C GLY A 144 -13.18 -16.17 10.38
N PHE A 145 -12.11 -15.43 10.69
CA PHE A 145 -10.72 -15.88 10.55
C PHE A 145 -10.19 -16.64 11.78
N PHE A 146 -10.98 -16.75 12.84
CA PHE A 146 -10.60 -17.48 14.06
C PHE A 146 -11.31 -18.82 14.15
N ASN A 147 -10.61 -19.82 14.69
CA ASN A 147 -11.18 -21.08 15.15
C ASN A 147 -11.77 -20.91 16.56
N LYS A 148 -12.58 -21.90 16.99
CA LYS A 148 -13.19 -21.89 18.34
C LYS A 148 -12.18 -21.86 19.50
N ASP A 149 -10.97 -22.34 19.28
CA ASP A 149 -9.86 -22.34 20.24
C ASP A 149 -9.03 -21.04 20.21
N GLY A 150 -9.43 -20.06 19.39
CA GLY A 150 -8.73 -18.78 19.24
C GLY A 150 -7.52 -18.83 18.31
N SER A 151 -7.21 -19.97 17.70
CA SER A 151 -6.18 -20.05 16.64
C SER A 151 -6.67 -19.40 15.34
N LEU A 152 -5.74 -18.91 14.52
CA LEU A 152 -6.07 -18.38 13.20
C LEU A 152 -6.29 -19.52 12.20
N LYS A 153 -7.27 -19.34 11.32
CA LYS A 153 -7.45 -20.19 10.15
C LYS A 153 -6.39 -19.87 9.09
N PRO A 154 -6.07 -20.80 8.19
CA PRO A 154 -5.13 -20.53 7.08
C PRO A 154 -5.52 -19.33 6.23
N GLU A 155 -6.81 -19.06 6.08
CA GLU A 155 -7.37 -17.93 5.32
C GLU A 155 -7.08 -16.56 5.96
N ALA A 156 -6.62 -16.51 7.22
CA ALA A 156 -6.15 -15.25 7.82
C ALA A 156 -4.96 -14.66 7.06
N GLY A 157 -4.30 -15.47 6.26
CA GLY A 157 -3.25 -15.05 5.33
C GLY A 157 -1.86 -15.10 5.95
N THR A 158 -0.91 -14.50 5.25
CA THR A 158 0.50 -14.41 5.62
C THR A 158 0.97 -12.97 5.53
N ILE A 159 2.05 -12.64 6.25
CA ILE A 159 2.67 -11.33 6.12
C ILE A 159 3.43 -11.28 4.79
N ASN A 160 2.92 -10.47 3.90
CA ASN A 160 3.51 -10.18 2.60
C ASN A 160 3.82 -8.69 2.49
N TRP A 161 4.56 -8.34 1.47
CA TRP A 161 4.84 -6.96 1.13
C TRP A 161 4.44 -6.67 -0.32
N PRO A 162 4.06 -5.39 -0.66
CA PRO A 162 3.59 -5.03 -2.00
C PRO A 162 4.51 -5.47 -3.14
N TRP A 163 5.80 -5.56 -2.88
CA TRP A 163 6.79 -5.87 -3.90
C TRP A 163 7.22 -7.34 -3.93
N GLY A 164 6.50 -8.18 -3.21
CA GLY A 164 6.32 -9.63 -3.42
C GLY A 164 7.47 -10.53 -3.03
N ASP A 165 8.69 -10.31 -3.47
CA ASP A 165 9.80 -11.19 -3.18
C ASP A 165 11.18 -10.50 -3.27
N LEU A 166 12.21 -11.24 -2.90
CA LEU A 166 13.60 -10.78 -2.93
C LEU A 166 14.08 -10.37 -4.34
N SER A 167 13.46 -10.86 -5.41
CA SER A 167 13.83 -10.51 -6.78
C SER A 167 13.60 -9.03 -7.10
N VAL A 168 12.59 -8.43 -6.48
CA VAL A 168 12.33 -6.99 -6.60
C VAL A 168 13.43 -6.18 -5.90
N ILE A 169 13.95 -6.69 -4.79
CA ILE A 169 15.09 -6.07 -4.08
C ILE A 169 16.35 -6.10 -4.94
N GLU A 170 16.61 -7.21 -5.61
CA GLU A 170 17.77 -7.37 -6.51
C GLU A 170 17.73 -6.40 -7.68
N ASN A 171 16.53 -6.12 -8.20
CA ASN A 171 16.29 -5.20 -9.31
C ASN A 171 16.01 -3.74 -8.87
N SER A 172 16.02 -3.47 -7.56
CA SER A 172 15.78 -2.13 -7.02
C SER A 172 16.99 -1.20 -7.20
N ASN A 173 16.72 0.12 -7.21
CA ASN A 173 17.76 1.14 -7.22
C ASN A 173 18.50 1.28 -5.88
N PHE A 174 18.20 0.44 -4.89
CA PHE A 174 18.94 0.40 -3.62
C PHE A 174 20.35 -0.12 -3.86
N GLY A 175 21.35 0.56 -3.32
CA GLY A 175 22.74 0.10 -3.34
C GLY A 175 22.88 -1.27 -2.62
N PRO A 176 24.06 -1.93 -2.73
CA PRO A 176 24.27 -3.26 -2.15
C PRO A 176 23.93 -3.33 -0.65
N GLU A 177 24.21 -2.28 0.10
CA GLU A 177 23.90 -2.19 1.54
C GLU A 177 22.39 -2.09 1.79
N GLY A 178 21.68 -1.23 1.09
CA GLY A 178 20.23 -1.09 1.21
C GLY A 178 19.50 -2.39 0.85
N ARG A 179 19.98 -3.13 -0.16
CA ARG A 179 19.44 -4.46 -0.50
C ARG A 179 19.64 -5.47 0.60
N ARG A 180 20.83 -5.51 1.24
CA ARG A 180 21.11 -6.39 2.38
C ARG A 180 20.21 -6.09 3.57
N GLN A 181 20.04 -4.81 3.91
CA GLN A 181 19.18 -4.37 5.02
C GLN A 181 17.72 -4.76 4.77
N LEU A 182 17.20 -4.54 3.56
CA LEU A 182 15.86 -4.96 3.18
C LEU A 182 15.69 -6.49 3.24
N ALA A 183 16.62 -7.24 2.67
CA ALA A 183 16.57 -8.71 2.72
C ALA A 183 16.61 -9.23 4.15
N ALA A 184 17.46 -8.68 5.01
CA ALA A 184 17.52 -9.04 6.43
C ALA A 184 16.21 -8.74 7.15
N ARG A 185 15.58 -7.60 6.86
CA ARG A 185 14.30 -7.20 7.42
C ARG A 185 13.18 -8.16 7.00
N PHE A 186 13.08 -8.52 5.71
CA PHE A 186 12.06 -9.47 5.25
C PHE A 186 12.25 -10.86 5.84
N SER A 187 13.50 -11.31 5.97
CA SER A 187 13.78 -12.63 6.57
C SER A 187 13.47 -12.69 8.07
N SER A 188 13.32 -11.52 8.73
CA SER A 188 12.90 -11.45 10.15
C SER A 188 11.39 -11.57 10.36
N TRP A 189 10.59 -11.36 9.31
CA TRP A 189 9.14 -11.43 9.43
C TRP A 189 8.67 -12.87 9.62
N ARG A 190 7.82 -13.05 10.60
CA ARG A 190 7.24 -14.35 10.95
C ARG A 190 5.79 -14.40 10.51
N ASN A 191 5.35 -15.58 10.08
CA ASN A 191 3.95 -15.86 9.72
C ASN A 191 3.26 -16.68 10.81
N ASP A 192 3.60 -16.41 12.07
CA ASP A 192 2.89 -16.97 13.22
C ASP A 192 1.61 -16.16 13.52
N ARG A 193 0.76 -16.75 14.38
CA ARG A 193 -0.51 -16.15 14.78
C ARG A 193 -0.35 -14.71 15.28
N GLN A 194 0.64 -14.47 16.15
CA GLN A 194 0.82 -13.15 16.77
C GLN A 194 1.24 -12.11 15.72
N SER A 195 2.12 -12.47 14.82
CA SER A 195 2.59 -11.56 13.77
C SER A 195 1.48 -11.18 12.80
N ILE A 196 0.65 -12.15 12.38
CA ILE A 196 -0.50 -11.92 11.48
C ILE A 196 -1.55 -11.03 12.18
N LEU A 197 -1.84 -11.31 13.46
CA LEU A 197 -2.78 -10.53 14.26
C LEU A 197 -2.32 -9.08 14.44
N ASN A 198 -1.05 -8.89 14.79
CA ASN A 198 -0.42 -7.59 14.96
C ASN A 198 -0.40 -6.76 13.66
N ASN A 199 -0.12 -7.41 12.53
CA ASN A 199 -0.18 -6.76 11.23
C ASN A 199 -1.59 -6.26 10.92
N ALA A 200 -2.62 -7.10 11.11
CA ALA A 200 -4.01 -6.73 10.89
C ALA A 200 -4.45 -5.57 11.83
N PHE A 201 -4.01 -5.59 13.10
CA PHE A 201 -4.28 -4.51 14.06
C PHE A 201 -3.74 -3.17 13.56
N VAL A 202 -2.52 -3.13 13.03
CA VAL A 202 -1.95 -1.89 12.50
C VAL A 202 -2.70 -1.42 11.26
N TYR A 203 -3.22 -2.33 10.39
CA TYR A 203 -4.12 -1.94 9.29
C TYR A 203 -5.42 -1.29 9.82
N ALA A 204 -6.03 -1.81 10.87
CA ALA A 204 -7.20 -1.17 11.49
C ALA A 204 -6.88 0.24 12.01
N CYS A 205 -5.74 0.41 12.68
CA CYS A 205 -5.27 1.71 13.18
C CYS A 205 -4.98 2.69 12.02
N MET A 206 -4.31 2.22 10.96
CA MET A 206 -3.98 3.01 9.78
C MET A 206 -5.21 3.61 9.11
N HIS A 207 -6.34 2.90 9.15
CA HIS A 207 -7.59 3.33 8.51
C HIS A 207 -8.62 3.89 9.48
N GLY A 208 -8.31 3.98 10.79
CA GLY A 208 -9.17 4.59 11.79
C GLY A 208 -10.36 3.73 12.21
N HIS A 209 -10.30 2.40 12.03
CA HIS A 209 -11.39 1.47 12.34
C HIS A 209 -11.31 0.97 13.79
N ILE A 210 -11.85 1.76 14.72
CA ILE A 210 -11.78 1.52 16.17
C ILE A 210 -12.38 0.16 16.55
N ASP A 211 -13.56 -0.17 16.05
CA ASP A 211 -14.23 -1.45 16.37
C ASP A 211 -13.38 -2.66 15.94
N ALA A 212 -12.76 -2.57 14.76
CA ALA A 212 -11.86 -3.62 14.27
C ALA A 212 -10.59 -3.71 15.14
N ALA A 213 -10.01 -2.58 15.52
CA ALA A 213 -8.85 -2.54 16.41
C ALA A 213 -9.20 -3.15 17.78
N GLN A 214 -10.36 -2.83 18.35
CA GLN A 214 -10.83 -3.37 19.63
C GLN A 214 -10.99 -4.90 19.57
N VAL A 215 -11.62 -5.42 18.49
CA VAL A 215 -11.76 -6.87 18.32
C VAL A 215 -10.39 -7.55 18.25
N LEU A 216 -9.45 -6.99 17.50
CA LEU A 216 -8.11 -7.55 17.37
C LEU A 216 -7.32 -7.48 18.69
N LEU A 217 -7.47 -6.42 19.51
CA LEU A 217 -6.93 -6.35 20.87
C LEU A 217 -7.52 -7.43 21.78
N ASN A 218 -8.83 -7.67 21.70
CA ASN A 218 -9.50 -8.73 22.46
C ASN A 218 -8.98 -10.13 22.08
N HIS A 219 -8.57 -10.33 20.84
CA HIS A 219 -7.89 -11.54 20.38
C HIS A 219 -6.40 -11.60 20.72
N GLY A 220 -5.86 -10.57 21.40
CA GLY A 220 -4.48 -10.52 21.89
C GLY A 220 -3.48 -9.84 20.95
N ALA A 221 -3.93 -8.95 20.05
CA ALA A 221 -3.01 -8.07 19.33
C ALA A 221 -2.27 -7.17 20.35
N GLN A 222 -1.01 -6.87 20.04
CA GLN A 222 -0.17 -6.05 20.91
C GLN A 222 -0.26 -4.59 20.46
N ILE A 223 -0.62 -3.69 21.40
CA ILE A 223 -0.91 -2.29 21.10
C ILE A 223 0.33 -1.51 20.59
N ASP A 224 1.48 -1.78 21.20
CA ASP A 224 2.75 -1.07 20.94
C ASP A 224 3.67 -1.79 19.95
N VAL A 225 3.13 -2.77 19.22
CA VAL A 225 3.93 -3.55 18.27
C VAL A 225 4.36 -2.74 17.06
N ILE A 226 5.59 -2.96 16.62
CA ILE A 226 6.07 -2.59 15.28
C ILE A 226 6.00 -3.87 14.43
N PRO A 227 4.98 -4.04 13.58
CA PRO A 227 4.75 -5.31 12.89
C PRO A 227 5.60 -5.45 11.64
N GLY A 228 5.79 -6.70 11.17
CA GLY A 228 6.25 -6.97 9.83
C GLY A 228 5.21 -6.56 8.77
N GLY A 229 5.64 -6.46 7.50
CA GLY A 229 4.75 -6.15 6.37
C GLY A 229 4.60 -4.66 6.06
N PHE A 230 5.32 -3.79 6.74
CA PHE A 230 5.32 -2.34 6.48
C PHE A 230 6.72 -1.81 6.20
N ASP A 231 6.84 -0.90 5.23
CA ASP A 231 8.11 -0.22 4.91
C ASP A 231 8.51 0.78 6.01
N TYR A 232 7.54 1.54 6.51
CA TYR A 232 7.73 2.43 7.65
C TYR A 232 7.46 1.64 8.93
N ALA A 233 8.51 1.34 9.68
CA ALA A 233 8.45 0.50 10.88
C ALA A 233 7.95 1.28 12.09
N GLY A 234 6.66 1.59 12.10
CA GLY A 234 5.96 2.28 13.17
C GLY A 234 4.87 1.43 13.83
N THR A 235 4.39 1.84 14.99
CA THR A 235 3.25 1.23 15.70
C THR A 235 1.91 1.67 15.09
N GLY A 236 0.80 1.08 15.53
CA GLY A 236 -0.54 1.53 15.17
C GLY A 236 -0.77 3.03 15.43
N LEU A 237 -0.19 3.57 16.52
CA LEU A 237 -0.26 4.99 16.85
C LEU A 237 0.44 5.87 15.81
N HIS A 238 1.59 5.45 15.28
CA HIS A 238 2.28 6.17 14.20
C HIS A 238 1.42 6.24 12.93
N TYR A 239 0.83 5.12 12.52
CA TYR A 239 -0.02 5.07 11.32
C TYR A 239 -1.32 5.84 11.48
N ALA A 240 -1.94 5.81 12.67
CA ALA A 240 -3.11 6.64 12.98
C ALA A 240 -2.77 8.15 12.91
N ALA A 241 -1.61 8.54 13.41
CA ALA A 241 -1.12 9.92 13.38
C ALA A 241 -0.79 10.39 11.96
N LEU A 242 -0.12 9.56 11.15
CA LEU A 242 0.19 9.83 9.74
C LEU A 242 -1.07 10.10 8.91
N ASN A 243 -2.16 9.38 9.21
CA ASN A 243 -3.40 9.44 8.45
C ASN A 243 -4.47 10.35 9.07
N GLY A 244 -4.15 11.08 10.12
CA GLY A 244 -5.03 12.10 10.69
C GLY A 244 -6.22 11.55 11.50
N HIS A 245 -6.13 10.34 12.05
CA HIS A 245 -7.23 9.67 12.76
C HIS A 245 -7.27 10.00 14.24
N GLN A 246 -7.64 11.24 14.61
CA GLN A 246 -7.71 11.70 16.00
C GLN A 246 -8.51 10.74 16.92
N PRO A 247 -9.72 10.25 16.58
CA PRO A 247 -10.46 9.33 17.45
C PRO A 247 -9.72 8.00 17.69
N MET A 248 -8.98 7.49 16.70
CA MET A 248 -8.16 6.28 16.84
C MET A 248 -6.97 6.53 17.74
N ILE A 249 -6.34 7.69 17.66
CA ILE A 249 -5.22 8.08 18.52
C ILE A 249 -5.67 8.13 19.99
N GLU A 250 -6.81 8.78 20.26
CA GLU A 250 -7.41 8.86 21.60
C GLU A 250 -7.72 7.45 22.13
N PHE A 251 -8.38 6.63 21.31
CA PHE A 251 -8.65 5.23 21.65
C PHE A 251 -7.38 4.45 22.00
N LEU A 252 -6.31 4.58 21.21
CA LEU A 252 -5.05 3.86 21.46
C LEU A 252 -4.40 4.32 22.77
N ILE A 253 -4.36 5.63 23.05
CA ILE A 253 -3.79 6.17 24.30
C ILE A 253 -4.62 5.73 25.50
N GLU A 254 -5.95 5.76 25.43
CA GLU A 254 -6.85 5.28 26.49
C GLU A 254 -6.65 3.78 26.79
N HIS A 255 -6.23 2.99 25.79
CA HIS A 255 -5.91 1.56 25.92
C HIS A 255 -4.44 1.30 26.24
N GLY A 256 -3.67 2.34 26.58
CA GLY A 256 -2.31 2.20 27.09
C GLY A 256 -1.21 2.22 26.03
N ALA A 257 -1.48 2.68 24.81
CA ALA A 257 -0.43 2.86 23.81
C ALA A 257 0.62 3.88 24.26
N SER A 258 1.88 3.53 24.13
CA SER A 258 3.00 4.40 24.46
C SER A 258 3.25 5.45 23.38
N VAL A 259 3.14 6.72 23.74
CA VAL A 259 3.40 7.86 22.84
C VAL A 259 4.88 8.08 22.55
N ASN A 260 5.78 7.49 23.37
CA ASN A 260 7.23 7.71 23.33
C ASN A 260 7.98 6.72 22.42
N ILE A 261 7.28 5.71 21.85
CA ILE A 261 7.91 4.75 20.95
C ILE A 261 8.37 5.48 19.67
N ARG A 262 9.59 5.14 19.23
CA ARG A 262 10.18 5.65 18.01
C ARG A 262 10.12 4.60 16.92
N ASP A 263 9.81 5.04 15.69
CA ASP A 263 9.87 4.16 14.52
C ASP A 263 11.32 3.67 14.27
N GLU A 264 11.46 2.51 13.65
CA GLU A 264 12.79 1.91 13.40
C GLU A 264 13.51 2.47 12.16
N LYS A 265 12.85 3.32 11.35
CA LYS A 265 13.40 3.81 10.09
C LYS A 265 14.10 5.15 10.24
N VAL A 266 13.47 6.11 10.91
CA VAL A 266 13.97 7.49 11.06
C VAL A 266 14.02 7.94 12.52
N GLY A 267 13.54 7.13 13.45
CA GLY A 267 13.59 7.39 14.89
C GLY A 267 12.60 8.45 15.39
N ASN A 268 11.52 8.70 14.66
CA ASN A 268 10.47 9.64 15.04
C ASN A 268 9.40 8.96 15.91
N THR A 269 8.77 9.74 16.80
CA THR A 269 7.55 9.35 17.49
C THR A 269 6.32 9.57 16.60
N ALA A 270 5.14 9.13 17.05
CA ALA A 270 3.89 9.38 16.36
C ALA A 270 3.61 10.89 16.16
N ALA A 271 4.05 11.76 17.09
CA ALA A 271 3.99 13.21 16.92
C ALA A 271 4.83 13.69 15.72
N GLY A 272 6.02 13.11 15.51
CA GLY A 272 6.84 13.41 14.33
C GLY A 272 6.20 12.96 13.02
N TRP A 273 5.45 11.86 13.01
CA TRP A 273 4.70 11.42 11.83
C TRP A 273 3.50 12.32 11.52
N ALA A 274 2.79 12.82 12.56
CA ALA A 274 1.73 13.82 12.40
C ALA A 274 2.29 15.13 11.82
N ASP A 275 3.43 15.60 12.30
CA ASP A 275 4.13 16.79 11.80
C ASP A 275 4.50 16.64 10.31
N HIS A 276 5.08 15.50 9.94
CA HIS A 276 5.42 15.18 8.54
C HIS A 276 4.20 15.19 7.62
N ALA A 277 3.04 14.74 8.11
CA ALA A 277 1.78 14.70 7.36
C ALA A 277 1.01 16.04 7.37
N GLY A 278 1.47 17.05 8.11
CA GLY A 278 0.78 18.34 8.25
C GLY A 278 -0.44 18.32 9.17
N HIS A 279 -0.53 17.34 10.07
CA HIS A 279 -1.61 17.23 11.05
C HIS A 279 -1.25 17.96 12.34
N ASP A 280 -1.18 19.30 12.31
CA ASP A 280 -0.69 20.13 13.40
C ASP A 280 -1.41 19.91 14.74
N GLN A 281 -2.73 19.77 14.74
CA GLN A 281 -3.51 19.53 15.97
C GLN A 281 -3.17 18.18 16.61
N ILE A 282 -2.99 17.14 15.81
CA ILE A 282 -2.60 15.80 16.27
C ILE A 282 -1.17 15.84 16.81
N ARG A 283 -0.25 16.48 16.11
CA ARG A 283 1.12 16.69 16.57
C ARG A 283 1.15 17.32 17.95
N ASP A 284 0.41 18.43 18.13
CA ASP A 284 0.43 19.18 19.39
C ASP A 284 -0.21 18.39 20.52
N PHE A 285 -1.30 17.66 20.25
CA PHE A 285 -1.92 16.73 21.18
C PHE A 285 -0.94 15.63 21.63
N LEU A 286 -0.25 14.97 20.70
CA LEU A 286 0.71 13.92 21.00
C LEU A 286 1.93 14.45 21.77
N LYS A 287 2.46 15.64 21.42
CA LYS A 287 3.57 16.28 22.17
C LYS A 287 3.19 16.61 23.61
N ALA A 288 1.96 17.04 23.85
CA ALA A 288 1.47 17.26 25.21
C ALA A 288 1.41 15.95 26.00
N ALA A 289 0.94 14.85 25.37
CA ALA A 289 0.93 13.52 25.98
C ALA A 289 2.35 12.96 26.26
N GLU A 290 3.31 13.18 25.34
CA GLU A 290 4.74 12.82 25.54
C GLU A 290 5.31 13.53 26.78
N SER A 291 5.01 14.82 26.94
CA SER A 291 5.50 15.62 28.06
C SER A 291 4.90 15.21 29.40
N ALA A 292 3.66 14.73 29.41
CA ALA A 292 2.99 14.25 30.63
C ALA A 292 3.50 12.88 31.09
N ASN A 293 4.13 12.10 30.22
CA ASN A 293 4.64 10.75 30.48
C ASN A 293 6.18 10.69 30.59
N SER A 294 6.85 11.83 30.64
CA SER A 294 8.30 11.99 30.84
C SER A 294 8.60 12.26 32.32
#